data_c3595b41d20d34f2a9c68106e605f2ae
#
_entry.id   c3595b41d20d34f2a9c68106e605f2ae
#
_cell.length_a   1.000
_cell.length_b   1.000
_cell.length_c   1.000
_cell.angle_alpha   90.00
_cell.angle_beta   90.00
_cell.angle_gamma   90.00
#
_symmetry.space_group_name_H-M   'P 1'
#
loop_
_entity.id
_entity.type
_entity.pdbx_description
1 polymer ?
#
loop_
_entity_poly.entity_id
_entity_poly.type
_entity_poly.pdbx_seq_one_letter_code
_entity_poly.pdbx_strand_id
1 'polypeptide(L)'
;MQPIPLAASYTATLVVTEAHSAAALGSGDLPVLGTPAMAALMEQAAMQAITPFLTPEAESSVGISLQIAHNRATAIGDTITATAAVTHTDGRRIDFAVTAQDSSGAVIGEGTHTRFIVDVQKFMARIGK
;
A
#
# COMPACT_ATOMS: atom_id res chain seq x y z
N MET A 1 13.98 13.18 -9.21
CA MET A 1 13.97 12.17 -8.13
C MET A 1 15.38 11.83 -7.70
N GLN A 2 15.53 11.41 -6.49
CA GLN A 2 16.80 10.92 -5.94
C GLN A 2 16.85 9.41 -6.06
N PRO A 3 18.05 8.80 -6.02
CA PRO A 3 18.16 7.34 -5.99
C PRO A 3 17.41 6.76 -4.81
N ILE A 4 16.64 5.72 -5.05
CA ILE A 4 15.84 5.05 -4.01
C ILE A 4 16.62 3.82 -3.55
N PRO A 5 17.04 3.77 -2.28
CA PRO A 5 17.81 2.63 -1.79
C PRO A 5 16.94 1.39 -1.64
N LEU A 6 17.55 0.22 -1.86
CA LEU A 6 16.91 -1.05 -1.51
C LEU A 6 16.64 -1.04 0.00
N ALA A 7 15.57 -1.71 0.39
CA ALA A 7 15.09 -1.77 1.77
C ALA A 7 14.53 -0.44 2.32
N ALA A 8 14.43 0.62 1.50
CA ALA A 8 13.65 1.78 1.91
C ALA A 8 12.25 1.31 2.27
N SER A 9 11.75 1.70 3.45
CA SER A 9 10.52 1.11 3.99
C SER A 9 9.69 2.13 4.76
N TYR A 10 8.44 1.78 4.97
CA TYR A 10 7.51 2.54 5.79
C TYR A 10 6.48 1.60 6.39
N THR A 11 6.05 1.89 7.61
CA THR A 11 4.97 1.16 8.28
C THR A 11 3.80 2.10 8.49
N ALA A 12 2.65 1.78 7.90
CA ALA A 12 1.40 2.51 8.06
C ALA A 12 0.51 1.78 9.05
N THR A 13 -0.30 2.52 9.80
CA THR A 13 -1.16 1.97 10.84
C THR A 13 -2.60 2.35 10.59
N LEU A 14 -3.53 1.44 10.87
CA LEU A 14 -4.96 1.65 10.69
C LEU A 14 -5.73 1.02 11.86
N VAL A 15 -6.61 1.79 12.50
CA VAL A 15 -7.63 1.23 13.39
C VAL A 15 -8.79 0.79 12.51
N VAL A 16 -9.13 -0.49 12.57
CA VAL A 16 -10.19 -1.06 11.73
C VAL A 16 -11.55 -0.60 12.24
N THR A 17 -12.28 0.14 11.42
CA THR A 17 -13.65 0.58 11.71
C THR A 17 -14.63 -0.12 10.78
N GLU A 18 -15.94 0.11 10.97
CA GLU A 18 -16.95 -0.44 10.07
C GLU A 18 -16.73 -0.04 8.61
N ALA A 19 -16.19 1.17 8.37
CA ALA A 19 -15.91 1.64 7.00
C ALA A 19 -14.87 0.76 6.29
N HIS A 20 -14.06 0.03 7.02
CA HIS A 20 -13.03 -0.86 6.48
C HIS A 20 -13.49 -2.31 6.37
N SER A 21 -14.74 -2.59 6.75
CA SER A 21 -15.25 -3.97 6.73
C SER A 21 -15.50 -4.45 5.30
N ALA A 22 -15.42 -5.77 5.13
CA ALA A 22 -15.77 -6.39 3.86
C ALA A 22 -17.19 -6.03 3.43
N ALA A 23 -18.13 -6.01 4.38
CA ALA A 23 -19.51 -5.64 4.11
C ALA A 23 -19.65 -4.21 3.59
N ALA A 24 -18.97 -3.24 4.26
CA ALA A 24 -19.05 -1.83 3.85
C ALA A 24 -18.41 -1.59 2.48
N LEU A 25 -17.34 -2.32 2.17
CA LEU A 25 -16.61 -2.17 0.91
C LEU A 25 -17.23 -2.96 -0.25
N GLY A 26 -18.19 -3.83 0.03
CA GLY A 26 -18.79 -4.67 -0.99
C GLY A 26 -17.92 -5.80 -1.46
N SER A 27 -16.85 -6.12 -0.73
CA SER A 27 -15.94 -7.23 -1.07
C SER A 27 -16.32 -8.53 -0.37
N GLY A 28 -17.34 -8.52 0.45
CA GLY A 28 -17.90 -9.64 1.18
C GLY A 28 -19.14 -9.17 1.92
N ASP A 29 -19.61 -9.95 2.88
CA ASP A 29 -20.83 -9.61 3.62
C ASP A 29 -20.66 -9.71 5.14
N LEU A 30 -19.42 -9.87 5.62
CA LEU A 30 -19.16 -10.01 7.05
C LEU A 30 -18.52 -8.74 7.63
N PRO A 31 -18.72 -8.52 8.96
CA PRO A 31 -18.15 -7.34 9.64
C PRO A 31 -16.71 -7.62 10.11
N VAL A 32 -15.83 -7.86 9.18
CA VAL A 32 -14.39 -8.08 9.40
C VAL A 32 -13.63 -7.20 8.44
N LEU A 33 -12.32 -6.98 8.72
CA LEU A 33 -11.46 -6.21 7.81
C LEU A 33 -11.58 -6.75 6.38
N GLY A 34 -11.95 -5.87 5.45
CA GLY A 34 -12.03 -6.21 4.03
C GLY A 34 -10.65 -6.22 3.38
N THR A 35 -10.43 -7.16 2.47
CA THR A 35 -9.18 -7.24 1.71
C THR A 35 -8.83 -5.92 1.01
N PRO A 36 -9.79 -5.18 0.40
CA PRO A 36 -9.45 -3.89 -0.21
C PRO A 36 -8.88 -2.86 0.76
N ALA A 37 -9.34 -2.86 2.02
CA ALA A 37 -8.81 -1.93 3.03
C ALA A 37 -7.37 -2.29 3.41
N MET A 38 -7.08 -3.58 3.58
CA MET A 38 -5.72 -4.06 3.83
C MET A 38 -4.81 -3.70 2.64
N ALA A 39 -5.29 -3.95 1.43
CA ALA A 39 -4.55 -3.62 0.20
C ALA A 39 -4.22 -2.14 0.13
N ALA A 40 -5.19 -1.27 0.41
CA ALA A 40 -4.99 0.18 0.40
C ALA A 40 -3.94 0.62 1.42
N LEU A 41 -3.92 0.00 2.60
CA LEU A 41 -2.91 0.30 3.62
C LEU A 41 -1.52 -0.12 3.18
N MET A 42 -1.39 -1.28 2.52
CA MET A 42 -0.13 -1.74 1.94
C MET A 42 0.36 -0.79 0.86
N GLU A 43 -0.54 -0.32 0.00
CA GLU A 43 -0.20 0.65 -1.04
C GLU A 43 0.22 1.99 -0.44
N GLN A 44 -0.45 2.44 0.63
CA GLN A 44 -0.08 3.65 1.34
C GLN A 44 1.33 3.53 1.93
N ALA A 45 1.64 2.40 2.55
CA ALA A 45 2.97 2.16 3.09
C ALA A 45 4.04 2.21 2.00
N ALA A 46 3.77 1.61 0.84
CA ALA A 46 4.69 1.63 -0.30
C ALA A 46 4.90 3.05 -0.84
N MET A 47 3.82 3.80 -1.00
CA MET A 47 3.88 5.19 -1.44
C MET A 47 4.75 6.02 -0.48
N GLN A 48 4.51 5.91 0.81
CA GLN A 48 5.25 6.66 1.83
C GLN A 48 6.72 6.25 1.88
N ALA A 49 7.04 5.00 1.60
CA ALA A 49 8.42 4.52 1.62
C ALA A 49 9.31 5.25 0.62
N ILE A 50 8.76 5.68 -0.52
CA ILE A 50 9.53 6.31 -1.59
C ILE A 50 9.28 7.82 -1.72
N THR A 51 8.26 8.36 -1.09
CA THR A 51 7.94 9.79 -1.14
C THR A 51 9.13 10.68 -0.79
N PRO A 52 9.98 10.35 0.23
CA PRO A 52 11.13 11.21 0.56
C PRO A 52 12.14 11.39 -0.57
N PHE A 53 12.13 10.50 -1.56
CA PHE A 53 13.10 10.51 -2.67
C PHE A 53 12.53 11.18 -3.92
N LEU A 54 11.29 11.62 -3.89
CA LEU A 54 10.62 12.26 -5.02
C LEU A 54 10.65 13.78 -4.88
N THR A 55 10.61 14.48 -6.01
CA THR A 55 10.51 15.95 -6.01
C THR A 55 9.10 16.34 -5.57
N PRO A 56 8.96 17.06 -4.45
CA PRO A 56 7.62 17.46 -3.95
C PRO A 56 6.81 18.17 -5.01
N GLU A 57 5.53 17.88 -5.10
CA GLU A 57 4.54 18.47 -6.00
C GLU A 57 4.76 18.17 -7.48
N ALA A 58 6.00 17.87 -7.90
CA ALA A 58 6.33 17.58 -9.30
C ALA A 58 6.24 16.08 -9.62
N GLU A 59 6.57 15.24 -8.65
CA GLU A 59 6.61 13.79 -8.83
C GLU A 59 5.71 13.09 -7.83
N SER A 60 5.15 11.95 -8.26
CA SER A 60 4.37 11.06 -7.41
C SER A 60 4.55 9.63 -7.91
N SER A 61 3.85 8.71 -7.30
CA SER A 61 3.85 7.32 -7.77
C SER A 61 2.43 6.81 -7.87
N VAL A 62 2.22 5.88 -8.81
CA VAL A 62 0.95 5.18 -8.97
C VAL A 62 1.19 3.69 -8.85
N GLY A 63 0.24 2.96 -8.27
CA GLY A 63 0.29 1.51 -8.20
C GLY A 63 -0.04 0.90 -9.55
N ILE A 64 0.73 -0.08 -9.99
CA ILE A 64 0.50 -0.75 -11.28
C ILE A 64 0.30 -2.25 -11.14
N SER A 65 0.67 -2.85 -10.00
CA SER A 65 0.50 -4.27 -9.75
C SER A 65 0.46 -4.54 -8.26
N LEU A 66 -0.42 -5.42 -7.83
CA LEU A 66 -0.52 -5.85 -6.44
C LEU A 66 -0.93 -7.31 -6.42
N GLN A 67 -0.09 -8.16 -5.81
CA GLN A 67 -0.37 -9.59 -5.64
C GLN A 67 -0.23 -9.91 -4.16
N ILE A 68 -1.36 -10.09 -3.50
CA ILE A 68 -1.38 -10.32 -2.06
C ILE A 68 -2.30 -11.48 -1.70
N ALA A 69 -2.01 -12.10 -0.56
CA ALA A 69 -2.89 -13.06 0.08
C ALA A 69 -3.37 -12.43 1.40
N HIS A 70 -4.64 -12.63 1.73
CA HIS A 70 -5.24 -12.20 2.98
C HIS A 70 -5.59 -13.47 3.76
N ASN A 71 -4.72 -13.85 4.67
CA ASN A 71 -4.71 -15.21 5.24
C ASN A 71 -5.41 -15.31 6.60
N ARG A 72 -5.68 -14.18 7.26
CA ARG A 72 -6.25 -14.17 8.61
C ARG A 72 -7.21 -13.01 8.76
N ALA A 73 -8.41 -13.29 9.27
CA ALA A 73 -9.42 -12.28 9.51
C ALA A 73 -9.03 -11.38 10.69
N THR A 74 -9.46 -10.12 10.63
CA THR A 74 -9.26 -9.14 11.69
C THR A 74 -10.59 -8.52 12.07
N ALA A 75 -10.86 -8.43 13.37
CA ALA A 75 -12.10 -7.86 13.87
C ALA A 75 -12.10 -6.33 13.77
N ILE A 76 -13.29 -5.75 13.61
CA ILE A 76 -13.48 -4.31 13.76
C ILE A 76 -13.05 -3.92 15.17
N GLY A 77 -12.30 -2.82 15.29
CA GLY A 77 -11.76 -2.33 16.55
C GLY A 77 -10.29 -2.68 16.77
N ASP A 78 -9.79 -3.69 16.05
CA ASP A 78 -8.35 -4.01 16.13
C ASP A 78 -7.52 -2.99 15.34
N THR A 79 -6.24 -2.94 15.65
CA THR A 79 -5.28 -2.08 14.95
C THR A 79 -4.37 -2.95 14.09
N ILE A 80 -4.25 -2.59 12.82
CA ILE A 80 -3.34 -3.30 11.91
C ILE A 80 -2.21 -2.37 11.46
N THR A 81 -1.08 -2.98 11.13
CA THR A 81 0.07 -2.27 10.55
C THR A 81 0.43 -2.94 9.23
N ALA A 82 0.78 -2.12 8.24
CA ALA A 82 1.29 -2.62 6.97
C ALA A 82 2.68 -2.04 6.75
N THR A 83 3.63 -2.90 6.41
CA THR A 83 5.00 -2.50 6.10
C THR A 83 5.29 -2.81 4.64
N ALA A 84 5.85 -1.82 3.94
CA ALA A 84 6.34 -2.00 2.57
C ALA A 84 7.83 -1.69 2.55
N ALA A 85 8.60 -2.55 1.89
CA ALA A 85 10.04 -2.36 1.74
C ALA A 85 10.42 -2.55 0.27
N VAL A 86 11.24 -1.65 -0.25
CA VAL A 86 11.72 -1.70 -1.63
C VAL A 86 12.60 -2.93 -1.81
N THR A 87 12.28 -3.75 -2.81
CA THR A 87 13.05 -4.96 -3.14
C THR A 87 13.83 -4.82 -4.44
N HIS A 88 13.37 -3.97 -5.36
CA HIS A 88 14.03 -3.80 -6.65
C HIS A 88 13.65 -2.44 -7.24
N THR A 89 14.58 -1.82 -7.94
CA THR A 89 14.33 -0.58 -8.67
C THR A 89 14.86 -0.73 -10.11
N ASP A 90 14.09 -0.20 -11.06
CA ASP A 90 14.47 -0.16 -12.47
C ASP A 90 13.96 1.16 -13.04
N GLY A 91 14.80 2.19 -12.93
CA GLY A 91 14.41 3.54 -13.32
C GLY A 91 13.25 4.03 -12.47
N ARG A 92 12.10 4.22 -13.10
CA ARG A 92 10.87 4.72 -12.43
C ARG A 92 9.97 3.61 -11.92
N ARG A 93 10.32 2.36 -12.16
CA ARG A 93 9.59 1.20 -11.66
C ARG A 93 10.19 0.75 -10.34
N ILE A 94 9.35 0.64 -9.31
CA ILE A 94 9.78 0.28 -7.96
C ILE A 94 8.96 -0.92 -7.48
N ASP A 95 9.63 -2.00 -7.12
CA ASP A 95 9.00 -3.20 -6.57
C ASP A 95 9.16 -3.25 -5.05
N PHE A 96 8.13 -3.75 -4.39
CA PHE A 96 8.07 -3.82 -2.92
C PHE A 96 7.66 -5.21 -2.46
N ALA A 97 8.14 -5.59 -1.28
CA ALA A 97 7.51 -6.62 -0.45
C ALA A 97 6.57 -5.92 0.52
N VAL A 98 5.36 -6.43 0.68
CA VAL A 98 4.36 -5.86 1.58
C VAL A 98 3.87 -6.91 2.56
N THR A 99 3.65 -6.52 3.82
CA THR A 99 3.19 -7.39 4.89
C THR A 99 2.25 -6.61 5.78
N ALA A 100 1.19 -7.24 6.25
CA ALA A 100 0.30 -6.64 7.24
C ALA A 100 0.18 -7.54 8.47
N GLN A 101 0.11 -6.93 9.64
CA GLN A 101 0.02 -7.63 10.93
C GLN A 101 -1.13 -7.04 11.75
N ASP A 102 -1.75 -7.87 12.59
CA ASP A 102 -2.71 -7.40 13.58
C ASP A 102 -2.01 -6.93 14.86
N SER A 103 -2.77 -6.52 15.86
CA SER A 103 -2.22 -6.00 17.12
C SER A 103 -1.45 -7.04 17.92
N SER A 104 -1.67 -8.34 17.68
CA SER A 104 -0.91 -9.41 18.34
C SER A 104 0.42 -9.70 17.65
N GLY A 105 0.68 -9.06 16.52
CA GLY A 105 1.86 -9.33 15.70
C GLY A 105 1.68 -10.49 14.72
N ALA A 106 0.48 -11.06 14.64
CA ALA A 106 0.21 -12.13 13.67
C ALA A 106 0.13 -11.54 12.26
N VAL A 107 0.78 -12.20 11.31
CA VAL A 107 0.71 -11.80 9.89
C VAL A 107 -0.69 -12.12 9.38
N ILE A 108 -1.40 -11.10 8.89
CA ILE A 108 -2.74 -11.26 8.33
C ILE A 108 -2.73 -11.31 6.81
N GLY A 109 -1.69 -10.78 6.19
CA GLY A 109 -1.54 -10.81 4.75
C GLY A 109 -0.14 -10.42 4.33
N GLU A 110 0.22 -10.80 3.09
CA GLU A 110 1.55 -10.52 2.54
C GLU A 110 1.55 -10.67 1.03
N GLY A 111 2.53 -10.09 0.38
CA GLY A 111 2.67 -10.20 -1.06
C GLY A 111 3.68 -9.23 -1.64
N THR A 112 3.44 -8.86 -2.90
CA THR A 112 4.30 -7.96 -3.65
C THR A 112 3.48 -6.83 -4.27
N HIS A 113 4.14 -5.70 -4.49
CA HIS A 113 3.52 -4.52 -5.05
C HIS A 113 4.51 -3.80 -5.95
N THR A 114 4.03 -3.23 -7.03
CA THR A 114 4.86 -2.44 -7.93
C THR A 114 4.22 -1.08 -8.13
N ARG A 115 5.04 -0.03 -8.05
CA ARG A 115 4.62 1.35 -8.33
C ARG A 115 5.48 1.92 -9.43
N PHE A 116 4.93 2.93 -10.11
CA PHE A 116 5.64 3.66 -11.15
C PHE A 116 5.68 5.13 -10.79
N ILE A 117 6.88 5.74 -10.87
CA ILE A 117 7.06 7.16 -10.56
C ILE A 117 6.68 7.97 -11.79
N VAL A 118 5.79 8.95 -11.59
CA VAL A 118 5.27 9.78 -12.66
C VAL A 118 5.58 11.25 -12.43
N ASP A 119 5.74 12.00 -13.52
CA ASP A 119 5.68 13.45 -13.52
C ASP A 119 4.18 13.81 -13.44
N VAL A 120 3.77 14.43 -12.36
CA VAL A 120 2.35 14.66 -12.06
C VAL A 120 1.66 15.44 -13.18
N GLN A 121 2.28 16.51 -13.65
CA GLN A 121 1.69 17.37 -14.67
C GLN A 121 1.47 16.61 -15.98
N LYS A 122 2.49 15.89 -16.43
CA LYS A 122 2.39 15.09 -17.67
C LYS A 122 1.40 13.95 -17.53
N PHE A 123 1.41 13.27 -16.38
CA PHE A 123 0.52 12.15 -16.12
C PHE A 123 -0.94 12.61 -16.14
N MET A 124 -1.24 13.67 -15.40
CA MET A 124 -2.61 14.18 -15.31
C MET A 124 -3.09 14.77 -16.64
N ALA A 125 -2.20 15.44 -17.40
CA ALA A 125 -2.55 15.98 -18.71
C ALA A 125 -2.92 14.86 -19.69
N ARG A 126 -2.28 13.69 -19.57
CA ARG A 126 -2.52 12.55 -20.49
C ARG A 126 -3.88 11.91 -20.25
N ILE A 127 -4.34 11.84 -19.00
CA ILE A 127 -5.61 11.20 -18.63
C ILE A 127 -6.75 12.19 -18.42
N GLY A 128 -6.46 13.45 -18.19
CA GLY A 128 -7.42 14.47 -17.80
C GLY A 128 -8.23 15.05 -18.93
N LYS A 129 -8.33 14.36 -20.04
CA LYS A 129 -9.09 14.82 -21.22
C LYS A 129 -10.56 14.58 -21.04
#